data_a40e6b04df33aee4298324a3438ecb82
#
_entry.id   a40e6b04df33aee4298324a3438ecb82
#
_cell.length_a   1.000
_cell.length_b   1.000
_cell.length_c   1.000
_cell.angle_alpha   90.00
_cell.angle_beta   90.00
_cell.angle_gamma   90.00
#
_symmetry.space_group_name_H-M   'P 1'
#
loop_
_entity.id
_entity.type
_entity.pdbx_description
1 polymer ?
#
loop_
_entity_poly.entity_id
_entity_poly.type
_entity_poly.pdbx_seq_one_letter_code
_entity_poly.pdbx_strand_id
1 'polypeptide(L)'
;MTLPDGSEVSGPWDIRGRFDEYIGHYPLRGKTVLDVGTATGFLAFEAEKRGAIVTATDAHSAIDMKSLPFQTSLHFANKAAWLAAMDPWLITLKNSFWFGWHEYKSKADVLYAPIDRLTLWDRKFDVVIAGAIVEHLSDPITAIGVFASLAKEAVIIGFTPVSANEGLILETATPWSSPEPEFSYTWWAVSRGLYKRIFANMGFDVEFVECEAICNGVPERRPTIIARRISPL
;
A
#
# COMPACT_ATOMS: atom_id res chain seq x y z
N MET A 1 11.32 -9.65 -6.80
CA MET A 1 11.09 -10.77 -5.85
C MET A 1 12.03 -11.92 -6.18
N THR A 2 12.39 -12.77 -5.21
CA THR A 2 13.21 -13.98 -5.46
C THR A 2 12.27 -15.17 -5.52
N LEU A 3 12.21 -15.85 -6.66
CA LEU A 3 11.32 -16.99 -6.88
C LEU A 3 11.81 -18.26 -6.16
N PRO A 4 10.97 -19.30 -6.01
CA PRO A 4 11.35 -20.54 -5.32
C PRO A 4 12.52 -21.29 -5.94
N ASP A 5 12.76 -21.12 -7.24
CA ASP A 5 13.91 -21.69 -7.96
C ASP A 5 15.21 -20.89 -7.81
N GLY A 6 15.15 -19.78 -7.05
CA GLY A 6 16.27 -18.86 -6.81
C GLY A 6 16.44 -17.78 -7.88
N SER A 7 15.64 -17.77 -8.95
CA SER A 7 15.66 -16.71 -9.94
C SER A 7 15.10 -15.41 -9.36
N GLU A 8 15.55 -14.28 -9.90
CA GLU A 8 15.18 -12.96 -9.42
C GLU A 8 14.34 -12.20 -10.45
N VAL A 9 13.22 -11.66 -9.99
CA VAL A 9 12.40 -10.70 -10.75
C VAL A 9 12.63 -9.32 -10.14
N SER A 10 13.29 -8.44 -10.88
CA SER A 10 13.53 -7.06 -10.48
C SER A 10 12.32 -6.17 -10.78
N GLY A 11 12.24 -5.06 -10.08
CA GLY A 11 11.25 -4.02 -10.26
C GLY A 11 11.81 -2.69 -9.74
N PRO A 12 11.09 -1.57 -9.90
CA PRO A 12 11.55 -0.27 -9.43
C PRO A 12 11.73 -0.19 -7.92
N TRP A 13 11.03 -1.04 -7.17
CA TRP A 13 11.07 -1.12 -5.71
C TRP A 13 11.62 -2.47 -5.29
N ASP A 14 12.68 -2.47 -4.49
CA ASP A 14 13.30 -3.69 -3.98
C ASP A 14 13.43 -3.63 -2.45
N ILE A 15 12.62 -4.45 -1.80
CA ILE A 15 12.60 -4.68 -0.34
C ILE A 15 12.92 -6.15 -0.02
N ARG A 16 13.56 -6.89 -0.94
CA ARG A 16 13.99 -8.27 -0.70
C ARG A 16 14.90 -8.35 0.51
N GLY A 17 14.67 -9.36 1.35
CA GLY A 17 15.38 -9.54 2.61
C GLY A 17 15.02 -8.55 3.73
N ARG A 18 14.17 -7.55 3.47
CA ARG A 18 13.82 -6.48 4.42
C ARG A 18 12.34 -6.48 4.80
N PHE A 19 11.59 -7.51 4.44
CA PHE A 19 10.15 -7.55 4.73
C PHE A 19 9.84 -7.42 6.21
N ASP A 20 10.63 -8.05 7.09
CA ASP A 20 10.40 -7.98 8.54
C ASP A 20 10.62 -6.56 9.07
N GLU A 21 11.64 -5.85 8.60
CA GLU A 21 11.85 -4.44 8.89
C GLU A 21 10.69 -3.59 8.34
N TYR A 22 10.27 -3.89 7.10
CA TYR A 22 9.18 -3.19 6.43
C TYR A 22 7.87 -3.24 7.22
N ILE A 23 7.56 -4.36 7.85
CA ILE A 23 6.36 -4.51 8.71
C ILE A 23 6.63 -4.22 10.18
N GLY A 24 7.79 -3.63 10.55
CA GLY A 24 8.16 -3.33 11.93
C GLY A 24 8.26 -4.58 12.81
N HIS A 25 8.73 -5.69 12.25
CA HIS A 25 8.81 -6.99 12.90
C HIS A 25 7.49 -7.49 13.51
N TYR A 26 6.35 -7.04 12.96
CA TYR A 26 5.03 -7.45 13.44
C TYR A 26 4.81 -8.95 13.22
N PRO A 27 4.39 -9.73 14.23
CA PRO A 27 4.23 -11.17 14.10
C PRO A 27 3.00 -11.53 13.23
N LEU A 28 3.20 -12.30 12.16
CA LEU A 28 2.13 -12.65 11.21
C LEU A 28 1.69 -14.11 11.28
N ARG A 29 2.43 -14.99 11.97
CA ARG A 29 2.12 -16.43 12.01
C ARG A 29 0.71 -16.70 12.55
N GLY A 30 -0.10 -17.39 11.74
CA GLY A 30 -1.48 -17.77 12.08
C GLY A 30 -2.49 -16.61 12.00
N LYS A 31 -2.06 -15.41 11.60
CA LYS A 31 -2.95 -14.26 11.48
C LYS A 31 -3.60 -14.18 10.11
N THR A 32 -4.83 -13.69 10.08
CA THR A 32 -5.48 -13.26 8.84
C THR A 32 -4.96 -11.88 8.46
N VAL A 33 -4.45 -11.76 7.23
CA VAL A 33 -3.83 -10.52 6.71
C VAL A 33 -4.58 -10.06 5.47
N LEU A 34 -4.93 -8.77 5.42
CA LEU A 34 -5.38 -8.10 4.21
C LEU A 34 -4.21 -7.28 3.65
N ASP A 35 -3.77 -7.59 2.43
CA ASP A 35 -2.78 -6.80 1.68
C ASP A 35 -3.51 -5.88 0.70
N VAL A 36 -3.48 -4.57 0.95
CA VAL A 36 -4.21 -3.55 0.17
C VAL A 36 -3.28 -2.86 -0.81
N GLY A 37 -3.63 -2.90 -2.09
CA GLY A 37 -2.76 -2.44 -3.17
C GLY A 37 -1.62 -3.43 -3.40
N THR A 38 -1.97 -4.69 -3.55
CA THR A 38 -1.00 -5.82 -3.60
C THR A 38 -0.03 -5.74 -4.77
N ALA A 39 -0.35 -5.00 -5.83
CA ALA A 39 0.46 -4.83 -7.04
C ALA A 39 0.97 -6.18 -7.59
N THR A 40 2.27 -6.45 -7.46
CA THR A 40 2.90 -7.70 -7.92
C THR A 40 2.79 -8.85 -6.91
N GLY A 41 2.17 -8.65 -5.75
CA GLY A 41 1.97 -9.68 -4.71
C GLY A 41 3.14 -9.88 -3.76
N PHE A 42 4.20 -9.07 -3.83
CA PHE A 42 5.39 -9.29 -3.02
C PHE A 42 5.07 -9.35 -1.51
N LEU A 43 4.29 -8.37 -0.99
CA LEU A 43 3.95 -8.33 0.43
C LEU A 43 3.04 -9.51 0.83
N ALA A 44 2.08 -9.86 -0.02
CA ALA A 44 1.20 -11.00 0.18
C ALA A 44 2.00 -12.31 0.31
N PHE A 45 2.91 -12.59 -0.63
CA PHE A 45 3.70 -13.83 -0.64
C PHE A 45 4.71 -13.87 0.52
N GLU A 46 5.32 -12.75 0.89
CA GLU A 46 6.22 -12.68 2.04
C GLU A 46 5.45 -12.87 3.37
N ALA A 47 4.22 -12.38 3.47
CA ALA A 47 3.34 -12.64 4.62
C ALA A 47 2.97 -14.12 4.72
N GLU A 48 2.61 -14.78 3.60
CA GLU A 48 2.34 -16.23 3.57
C GLU A 48 3.55 -17.05 4.00
N LYS A 49 4.76 -16.72 3.54
CA LYS A 49 6.01 -17.39 3.96
C LYS A 49 6.20 -17.34 5.48
N ARG A 50 5.65 -16.33 6.15
CA ARG A 50 5.66 -16.18 7.63
C ARG A 50 4.46 -16.82 8.32
N GLY A 51 3.65 -17.55 7.56
CA GLY A 51 2.51 -18.32 8.06
C GLY A 51 1.23 -17.52 8.25
N ALA A 52 1.06 -16.40 7.54
CA ALA A 52 -0.19 -15.66 7.47
C ALA A 52 -1.20 -16.36 6.54
N ILE A 53 -2.49 -16.09 6.77
CA ILE A 53 -3.58 -16.41 5.85
C ILE A 53 -3.95 -15.11 5.14
N VAL A 54 -3.59 -15.01 3.87
CA VAL A 54 -3.61 -13.73 3.15
C VAL A 54 -4.83 -13.61 2.25
N THR A 55 -5.45 -12.43 2.28
CA THR A 55 -6.33 -11.92 1.23
C THR A 55 -5.67 -10.67 0.65
N ALA A 56 -5.48 -10.66 -0.65
CA ALA A 56 -4.89 -9.52 -1.37
C ALA A 56 -6.00 -8.74 -2.09
N THR A 57 -5.84 -7.43 -2.23
CA THR A 57 -6.78 -6.61 -3.02
C THR A 57 -6.04 -5.53 -3.80
N ASP A 58 -6.57 -5.21 -4.98
CA ASP A 58 -6.07 -4.12 -5.83
C ASP A 58 -7.20 -3.56 -6.69
N ALA A 59 -6.94 -2.44 -7.38
CA ALA A 59 -7.85 -1.85 -8.33
C ALA A 59 -8.16 -2.82 -9.48
N HIS A 60 -9.43 -2.92 -9.88
CA HIS A 60 -9.80 -3.71 -11.06
C HIS A 60 -9.36 -3.03 -12.35
N SER A 61 -9.43 -1.70 -12.40
CA SER A 61 -9.06 -0.88 -13.55
C SER A 61 -8.61 0.51 -13.08
N ALA A 62 -8.06 1.31 -13.96
CA ALA A 62 -7.56 2.64 -13.63
C ALA A 62 -8.64 3.58 -13.06
N ILE A 63 -9.91 3.40 -13.44
CA ILE A 63 -11.01 4.19 -12.87
C ILE A 63 -11.23 3.92 -11.38
N ASP A 64 -10.83 2.75 -10.90
CA ASP A 64 -10.94 2.35 -9.49
C ASP A 64 -9.78 2.89 -8.64
N MET A 65 -8.74 3.43 -9.25
CA MET A 65 -7.55 3.95 -8.55
C MET A 65 -7.81 5.24 -7.76
N LYS A 66 -9.04 5.74 -7.69
CA LYS A 66 -9.42 6.90 -6.85
C LYS A 66 -8.43 8.07 -6.92
N SER A 67 -8.01 8.43 -8.12
CA SER A 67 -7.11 9.56 -8.34
C SER A 67 -7.82 10.91 -8.17
N LEU A 68 -7.05 11.97 -7.92
CA LEU A 68 -7.59 13.32 -7.91
C LEU A 68 -8.30 13.65 -9.24
N PRO A 69 -9.42 14.37 -9.21
CA PRO A 69 -10.04 14.89 -10.42
C PRO A 69 -9.13 15.98 -11.02
N PHE A 70 -8.68 15.76 -12.23
CA PHE A 70 -7.95 16.76 -13.01
C PHE A 70 -8.41 16.74 -14.47
N GLN A 71 -8.33 17.88 -15.15
CA GLN A 71 -8.64 17.95 -16.57
C GLN A 71 -7.39 17.78 -17.43
N THR A 72 -6.29 18.39 -17.03
CA THR A 72 -4.97 18.28 -17.70
C THR A 72 -3.90 18.13 -16.66
N SER A 73 -2.79 17.51 -17.02
CA SER A 73 -1.57 17.47 -16.22
C SER A 73 -0.34 17.73 -17.09
N LEU A 74 0.83 17.80 -16.48
CA LEU A 74 2.07 17.97 -17.21
C LEU A 74 2.33 16.82 -18.21
N HIS A 75 1.89 15.61 -17.88
CA HIS A 75 2.17 14.38 -18.64
C HIS A 75 0.97 13.87 -19.44
N PHE A 76 -0.24 14.28 -19.11
CA PHE A 76 -1.47 13.76 -19.72
C PHE A 76 -2.39 14.90 -20.15
N ALA A 77 -2.80 14.87 -21.41
CA ALA A 77 -3.67 15.89 -22.00
C ALA A 77 -5.03 15.99 -21.29
N ASN A 78 -5.52 14.88 -20.76
CA ASN A 78 -6.79 14.81 -20.01
C ASN A 78 -6.87 13.50 -19.21
N LYS A 79 -7.93 13.38 -18.42
CA LYS A 79 -8.17 12.18 -17.60
C LYS A 79 -8.29 10.90 -18.41
N ALA A 80 -8.88 10.96 -19.61
CA ALA A 80 -9.01 9.77 -20.45
C ALA A 80 -7.63 9.25 -20.93
N ALA A 81 -6.72 10.15 -21.29
CA ALA A 81 -5.35 9.78 -21.65
C ALA A 81 -4.59 9.13 -20.46
N TRP A 82 -4.81 9.65 -19.25
CA TRP A 82 -4.24 9.05 -18.03
C TRP A 82 -4.80 7.64 -17.79
N LEU A 83 -6.12 7.46 -17.86
CA LEU A 83 -6.75 6.14 -17.71
C LEU A 83 -6.22 5.13 -18.74
N ALA A 84 -6.11 5.56 -20.00
CA ALA A 84 -5.59 4.72 -21.08
C ALA A 84 -4.12 4.29 -20.87
N ALA A 85 -3.33 5.10 -20.19
CA ALA A 85 -1.95 4.76 -19.84
C ALA A 85 -1.88 3.82 -18.60
N MET A 86 -2.76 4.01 -17.62
CA MET A 86 -2.75 3.24 -16.37
C MET A 86 -3.30 1.83 -16.52
N ASP A 87 -4.31 1.59 -17.36
CA ASP A 87 -4.89 0.24 -17.52
C ASP A 87 -3.89 -0.82 -18.00
N PRO A 88 -3.05 -0.60 -19.03
CA PRO A 88 -2.00 -1.55 -19.40
C PRO A 88 -0.99 -1.81 -18.29
N TRP A 89 -0.65 -0.77 -17.51
CA TRP A 89 0.26 -0.90 -16.37
C TRP A 89 -0.35 -1.78 -15.27
N LEU A 90 -1.63 -1.57 -14.92
CA LEU A 90 -2.35 -2.42 -13.96
C LEU A 90 -2.44 -3.88 -14.44
N ILE A 91 -2.66 -4.12 -15.75
CA ILE A 91 -2.64 -5.47 -16.32
C ILE A 91 -1.27 -6.11 -16.12
N THR A 92 -0.18 -5.37 -16.32
CA THR A 92 1.17 -5.88 -16.07
C THR A 92 1.39 -6.27 -14.61
N LEU A 93 0.93 -5.46 -13.65
CA LEU A 93 1.00 -5.77 -12.23
C LEU A 93 0.21 -7.05 -11.90
N LYS A 94 -1.02 -7.17 -12.40
CA LYS A 94 -1.86 -8.38 -12.21
C LYS A 94 -1.22 -9.63 -12.79
N ASN A 95 -0.66 -9.54 -13.99
CA ASN A 95 0.06 -10.66 -14.60
C ASN A 95 1.26 -11.06 -13.76
N SER A 96 1.99 -10.10 -13.21
CA SER A 96 3.11 -10.37 -12.29
C SER A 96 2.64 -11.00 -10.98
N PHE A 97 1.49 -10.55 -10.44
CA PHE A 97 0.87 -11.19 -9.28
C PHE A 97 0.54 -12.65 -9.54
N TRP A 98 -0.19 -12.96 -10.63
CA TRP A 98 -0.61 -14.32 -10.95
C TRP A 98 0.57 -15.23 -11.30
N PHE A 99 1.60 -14.68 -11.94
CA PHE A 99 2.86 -15.40 -12.16
C PHE A 99 3.50 -15.78 -10.81
N GLY A 100 3.71 -14.82 -9.91
CA GLY A 100 4.25 -15.10 -8.58
C GLY A 100 3.36 -16.05 -7.78
N TRP A 101 2.03 -15.87 -7.82
CA TRP A 101 1.07 -16.74 -7.15
C TRP A 101 1.25 -18.21 -7.56
N HIS A 102 1.43 -18.45 -8.85
CA HIS A 102 1.66 -19.80 -9.39
C HIS A 102 3.04 -20.34 -8.96
N GLU A 103 4.10 -19.56 -9.10
CA GLU A 103 5.47 -19.98 -8.78
C GLU A 103 5.63 -20.28 -7.28
N TYR A 104 5.07 -19.45 -6.39
CA TYR A 104 5.09 -19.70 -4.94
C TYR A 104 4.09 -20.76 -4.48
N LYS A 105 3.19 -21.25 -5.35
CA LYS A 105 2.04 -22.09 -4.99
C LYS A 105 1.22 -21.42 -3.87
N SER A 106 1.04 -20.11 -3.99
CA SER A 106 0.33 -19.29 -3.04
C SER A 106 -1.12 -19.75 -2.86
N LYS A 107 -1.66 -19.55 -1.67
CA LYS A 107 -3.07 -19.79 -1.34
C LYS A 107 -3.81 -18.47 -1.05
N ALA A 108 -3.14 -17.34 -1.28
CA ALA A 108 -3.76 -16.04 -1.07
C ALA A 108 -5.00 -15.90 -1.95
N ASP A 109 -6.11 -15.53 -1.33
CA ASP A 109 -7.28 -15.04 -2.06
C ASP A 109 -6.97 -13.68 -2.65
N VAL A 110 -7.49 -13.36 -3.85
CA VAL A 110 -7.36 -12.02 -4.42
C VAL A 110 -8.71 -11.46 -4.85
N LEU A 111 -8.95 -10.19 -4.53
CA LEU A 111 -10.11 -9.44 -4.96
C LEU A 111 -9.67 -8.14 -5.63
N TYR A 112 -10.12 -7.92 -6.85
CA TYR A 112 -9.94 -6.66 -7.56
C TYR A 112 -11.17 -5.78 -7.37
N ALA A 113 -11.04 -4.76 -6.52
CA ALA A 113 -12.13 -3.83 -6.20
C ALA A 113 -11.57 -2.48 -5.75
N PRO A 114 -12.31 -1.38 -5.95
CA PRO A 114 -11.92 -0.09 -5.39
C PRO A 114 -11.96 -0.10 -3.86
N ILE A 115 -11.05 0.63 -3.23
CA ILE A 115 -10.84 0.63 -1.76
C ILE A 115 -12.12 0.95 -0.97
N ASP A 116 -12.93 1.87 -1.45
CA ASP A 116 -14.19 2.26 -0.80
C ASP A 116 -15.23 1.13 -0.74
N ARG A 117 -15.09 0.12 -1.59
CA ARG A 117 -15.94 -1.08 -1.56
C ARG A 117 -15.54 -2.08 -0.49
N LEU A 118 -14.33 -2.00 0.04
CA LEU A 118 -13.86 -2.90 1.11
C LEU A 118 -14.68 -2.75 2.39
N THR A 119 -15.28 -1.60 2.65
CA THR A 119 -16.18 -1.37 3.79
C THR A 119 -17.47 -2.18 3.73
N LEU A 120 -17.85 -2.65 2.53
CA LEU A 120 -19.03 -3.49 2.35
C LEU A 120 -18.78 -4.95 2.74
N TRP A 121 -17.55 -5.31 3.05
CA TRP A 121 -17.23 -6.65 3.51
C TRP A 121 -17.61 -6.83 4.98
N ASP A 122 -18.41 -7.82 5.25
CA ASP A 122 -18.66 -8.32 6.61
C ASP A 122 -17.50 -9.24 7.03
N ARG A 123 -16.27 -8.76 6.87
CA ARG A 123 -15.04 -9.49 7.14
C ARG A 123 -14.02 -8.58 7.79
N LYS A 124 -13.37 -9.07 8.84
CA LYS A 124 -12.27 -8.40 9.53
C LYS A 124 -11.01 -9.25 9.45
N PHE A 125 -9.87 -8.59 9.48
CA PHE A 125 -8.55 -9.22 9.43
C PHE A 125 -7.80 -8.89 10.72
N ASP A 126 -6.92 -9.78 11.14
CA ASP A 126 -6.09 -9.49 12.30
C ASP A 126 -5.14 -8.32 12.00
N VAL A 127 -4.57 -8.30 10.78
CA VAL A 127 -3.68 -7.25 10.31
C VAL A 127 -4.10 -6.76 8.93
N VAL A 128 -4.04 -5.45 8.71
CA VAL A 128 -4.16 -4.83 7.39
C VAL A 128 -2.80 -4.23 7.03
N ILE A 129 -2.23 -4.64 5.89
CA ILE A 129 -1.00 -4.06 5.32
C ILE A 129 -1.40 -3.22 4.11
N ALA A 130 -0.92 -1.99 4.05
CA ALA A 130 -1.14 -1.05 2.95
C ALA A 130 0.22 -0.47 2.53
N GLY A 131 0.89 -1.16 1.61
CA GLY A 131 2.25 -0.80 1.19
C GLY A 131 2.24 0.26 0.10
N ALA A 132 2.81 1.45 0.39
CA ALA A 132 3.00 2.54 -0.58
C ALA A 132 1.74 2.82 -1.43
N ILE A 133 0.57 2.94 -0.80
CA ILE A 133 -0.69 3.18 -1.50
C ILE A 133 -1.40 4.47 -1.07
N VAL A 134 -1.26 4.89 0.19
CA VAL A 134 -2.00 6.03 0.76
C VAL A 134 -1.76 7.30 -0.03
N GLU A 135 -0.53 7.51 -0.48
CA GLU A 135 -0.11 8.66 -1.27
C GLU A 135 -0.77 8.76 -2.65
N HIS A 136 -1.27 7.64 -3.16
CA HIS A 136 -1.88 7.55 -4.49
C HIS A 136 -3.40 7.78 -4.49
N LEU A 137 -4.01 7.88 -3.33
CA LEU A 137 -5.46 8.00 -3.20
C LEU A 137 -5.88 9.46 -3.11
N SER A 138 -6.96 9.83 -3.78
CA SER A 138 -7.52 11.19 -3.70
C SER A 138 -8.01 11.56 -2.30
N ASP A 139 -8.44 10.56 -1.53
CA ASP A 139 -8.89 10.70 -0.15
C ASP A 139 -8.15 9.72 0.76
N PRO A 140 -6.92 10.07 1.19
CA PRO A 140 -6.11 9.23 2.06
C PRO A 140 -6.72 9.08 3.46
N ILE A 141 -7.49 10.06 3.93
CA ILE A 141 -8.08 10.03 5.27
C ILE A 141 -9.17 8.95 5.34
N THR A 142 -10.07 8.93 4.38
CA THR A 142 -11.10 7.88 4.28
C THR A 142 -10.46 6.51 4.11
N ALA A 143 -9.41 6.38 3.30
CA ALA A 143 -8.72 5.11 3.12
C ALA A 143 -8.09 4.59 4.42
N ILE A 144 -7.40 5.43 5.19
CA ILE A 144 -6.86 5.07 6.50
C ILE A 144 -8.00 4.61 7.43
N GLY A 145 -9.14 5.30 7.40
CA GLY A 145 -10.34 4.92 8.14
C GLY A 145 -10.87 3.54 7.74
N VAL A 146 -10.89 3.23 6.44
CA VAL A 146 -11.26 1.91 5.93
C VAL A 146 -10.30 0.85 6.47
N PHE A 147 -8.99 1.06 6.38
CA PHE A 147 -7.99 0.10 6.87
C PHE A 147 -8.17 -0.16 8.37
N ALA A 148 -8.31 0.89 9.18
CA ALA A 148 -8.53 0.76 10.61
C ALA A 148 -9.85 0.05 10.95
N SER A 149 -10.91 0.26 10.16
CA SER A 149 -12.19 -0.41 10.35
C SER A 149 -12.12 -1.91 10.07
N LEU A 150 -11.24 -2.35 9.17
CA LEU A 150 -11.06 -3.75 8.79
C LEU A 150 -10.08 -4.50 9.71
N ALA A 151 -9.21 -3.78 10.42
CA ALA A 151 -8.18 -4.37 11.26
C ALA A 151 -8.67 -4.67 12.68
N LYS A 152 -8.47 -5.91 13.15
CA LYS A 152 -8.75 -6.29 14.55
C LYS A 152 -7.60 -5.88 15.47
N GLU A 153 -6.34 -6.02 15.03
CA GLU A 153 -5.17 -5.84 15.86
C GLU A 153 -4.25 -4.71 15.37
N ALA A 154 -3.94 -4.67 14.07
CA ALA A 154 -3.00 -3.69 13.56
C ALA A 154 -3.26 -3.27 12.11
N VAL A 155 -2.90 -2.01 11.81
CA VAL A 155 -2.72 -1.50 10.45
C VAL A 155 -1.25 -1.15 10.27
N ILE A 156 -0.67 -1.63 9.16
CA ILE A 156 0.72 -1.37 8.78
C ILE A 156 0.68 -0.61 7.45
N ILE A 157 1.10 0.66 7.46
CA ILE A 157 1.22 1.46 6.24
C ILE A 157 2.71 1.64 5.95
N GLY A 158 3.18 0.90 4.95
CA GLY A 158 4.60 0.79 4.68
C GLY A 158 5.09 1.72 3.58
N PHE A 159 6.27 2.32 3.81
CA PHE A 159 7.08 3.02 2.83
C PHE A 159 6.36 4.18 2.09
N THR A 160 5.41 4.83 2.74
CA THR A 160 4.70 5.99 2.19
C THR A 160 5.44 7.29 2.53
N PRO A 161 5.32 8.35 1.72
CA PRO A 161 5.80 9.67 2.10
C PRO A 161 5.11 10.16 3.38
N VAL A 162 5.90 10.48 4.39
CA VAL A 162 5.40 11.01 5.67
C VAL A 162 6.09 12.33 5.95
N SER A 163 5.31 13.39 6.14
CA SER A 163 5.86 14.65 6.65
C SER A 163 6.22 14.49 8.14
N ALA A 164 7.41 14.95 8.50
CA ALA A 164 7.88 14.93 9.89
C ALA A 164 7.10 15.88 10.82
N ASN A 165 6.19 16.67 10.27
CA ASN A 165 5.39 17.64 11.01
C ASN A 165 4.44 16.94 11.99
N GLU A 166 4.40 17.43 13.24
CA GLU A 166 3.47 16.94 14.27
C GLU A 166 2.10 17.64 14.22
N GLY A 167 1.92 18.64 13.38
CA GLY A 167 0.62 19.26 13.11
C GLY A 167 -0.31 18.34 12.30
N LEU A 168 -1.58 18.72 12.20
CA LEU A 168 -2.59 17.97 11.42
C LEU A 168 -2.55 18.44 9.96
N ILE A 169 -1.55 18.00 9.20
CA ILE A 169 -1.23 18.51 7.87
C ILE A 169 -1.29 17.39 6.84
N LEU A 170 -1.89 17.70 5.71
CA LEU A 170 -1.82 16.95 4.48
C LEU A 170 -1.09 17.81 3.44
N GLU A 171 0.10 17.38 3.05
CA GLU A 171 0.96 18.10 2.11
C GLU A 171 0.90 17.44 0.73
N THR A 172 1.19 18.20 -0.33
CA THR A 172 1.40 17.60 -1.64
C THR A 172 2.76 16.88 -1.67
N ALA A 173 2.76 15.59 -1.97
CA ALA A 173 3.98 14.79 -1.99
C ALA A 173 4.84 15.09 -3.22
N THR A 174 4.19 15.32 -4.37
CA THR A 174 4.89 15.57 -5.64
C THR A 174 4.55 16.97 -6.13
N PRO A 175 5.55 17.80 -6.43
CA PRO A 175 5.30 19.08 -7.07
C PRO A 175 4.56 18.90 -8.40
N TRP A 176 3.61 19.79 -8.70
CA TRP A 176 2.91 19.81 -9.99
C TRP A 176 3.86 19.83 -11.20
N SER A 177 5.04 20.39 -11.01
CA SER A 177 6.12 20.50 -12.01
C SER A 177 7.06 19.30 -12.05
N SER A 178 6.73 18.18 -11.40
CA SER A 178 7.59 16.99 -11.46
C SER A 178 7.80 16.54 -12.91
N PRO A 179 9.04 16.36 -13.37
CA PRO A 179 9.33 15.93 -14.73
C PRO A 179 9.05 14.43 -14.95
N GLU A 180 8.78 13.66 -13.89
CA GLU A 180 8.69 12.20 -13.95
C GLU A 180 7.24 11.72 -14.01
N PRO A 181 6.80 11.12 -15.15
CA PRO A 181 5.43 10.67 -15.36
C PRO A 181 4.95 9.65 -14.34
N GLU A 182 5.84 8.77 -13.86
CA GLU A 182 5.54 7.74 -12.87
C GLU A 182 5.08 8.29 -11.52
N PHE A 183 5.43 9.52 -11.19
CA PHE A 183 4.97 10.19 -9.97
C PHE A 183 3.72 11.03 -10.17
N SER A 184 3.15 11.07 -11.36
CA SER A 184 1.96 11.88 -11.67
C SER A 184 0.69 11.45 -10.93
N TYR A 185 0.74 10.34 -10.18
CA TYR A 185 -0.34 9.84 -9.33
C TYR A 185 0.04 9.77 -7.84
N THR A 186 1.16 10.40 -7.43
CA THR A 186 1.53 10.54 -6.02
C THR A 186 1.09 11.92 -5.54
N TRP A 187 0.01 11.96 -4.74
CA TRP A 187 -0.64 13.22 -4.39
C TRP A 187 -0.19 13.78 -3.05
N TRP A 188 -0.04 12.89 -2.04
CA TRP A 188 0.00 13.32 -0.65
C TRP A 188 1.19 12.79 0.13
N ALA A 189 1.67 13.63 1.06
CA ALA A 189 2.42 13.22 2.24
C ALA A 189 1.59 13.56 3.48
N VAL A 190 1.22 12.54 4.24
CA VAL A 190 0.44 12.70 5.47
C VAL A 190 1.40 12.97 6.63
N SER A 191 1.13 13.98 7.46
CA SER A 191 2.01 14.30 8.58
C SER A 191 1.92 13.26 9.70
N ARG A 192 3.00 13.16 10.50
CA ARG A 192 3.03 12.28 11.68
C ARG A 192 1.89 12.60 12.64
N GLY A 193 1.63 13.89 12.89
CA GLY A 193 0.54 14.31 13.77
C GLY A 193 -0.83 13.90 13.25
N LEU A 194 -1.05 13.97 11.93
CA LEU A 194 -2.33 13.58 11.34
C LEU A 194 -2.54 12.06 11.42
N TYR A 195 -1.53 11.23 11.13
CA TYR A 195 -1.61 9.78 11.36
C TYR A 195 -1.97 9.44 12.80
N LYS A 196 -1.23 10.01 13.77
CA LYS A 196 -1.51 9.80 15.20
C LYS A 196 -2.95 10.16 15.55
N ARG A 197 -3.45 11.30 15.06
CA ARG A 197 -4.81 11.78 15.38
C ARG A 197 -5.90 10.89 14.77
N ILE A 198 -5.76 10.48 13.49
CA ILE A 198 -6.74 9.63 12.83
C ILE A 198 -6.82 8.30 13.56
N PHE A 199 -5.69 7.65 13.78
CA PHE A 199 -5.63 6.34 14.42
C PHE A 199 -6.08 6.38 15.88
N ALA A 200 -5.72 7.43 16.65
CA ALA A 200 -6.21 7.60 18.03
C ALA A 200 -7.74 7.70 18.11
N ASN A 201 -8.37 8.43 17.15
CA ASN A 201 -9.83 8.52 17.07
C ASN A 201 -10.50 7.16 16.78
N MET A 202 -9.75 6.20 16.24
CA MET A 202 -10.23 4.86 15.91
C MET A 202 -9.74 3.78 16.90
N GLY A 203 -9.15 4.19 18.02
CA GLY A 203 -8.70 3.30 19.08
C GLY A 203 -7.39 2.57 18.80
N PHE A 204 -6.46 3.23 18.10
CA PHE A 204 -5.12 2.72 17.85
C PHE A 204 -4.06 3.65 18.40
N ASP A 205 -2.93 3.07 18.82
CA ASP A 205 -1.68 3.78 19.06
C ASP A 205 -0.74 3.62 17.87
N VAL A 206 0.12 4.62 17.61
CA VAL A 206 0.93 4.70 16.40
C VAL A 206 2.41 4.78 16.71
N GLU A 207 3.16 3.88 16.12
CA GLU A 207 4.62 3.87 16.07
C GLU A 207 5.10 4.13 14.63
N PHE A 208 6.22 4.84 14.47
CA PHE A 208 6.90 5.05 13.19
C PHE A 208 8.24 4.33 13.23
N VAL A 209 8.43 3.38 12.32
CA VAL A 209 9.65 2.60 12.19
C VAL A 209 10.31 2.94 10.85
N GLU A 210 11.60 3.28 10.87
CA GLU A 210 12.33 3.55 9.63
C GLU A 210 12.61 2.24 8.89
N CYS A 211 12.30 2.24 7.60
CA CYS A 211 12.59 1.14 6.69
C CYS A 211 13.41 1.66 5.50
N GLU A 212 14.33 0.85 5.03
CA GLU A 212 15.12 1.11 3.83
C GLU A 212 14.68 0.21 2.69
N ALA A 213 14.54 0.78 1.50
CA ALA A 213 14.29 0.06 0.26
C ALA A 213 15.25 0.56 -0.84
N ILE A 214 15.41 -0.22 -1.90
CA ILE A 214 16.09 0.26 -3.10
C ILE A 214 15.00 0.71 -4.09
N CYS A 215 14.99 2.00 -4.42
CA CYS A 215 14.05 2.60 -5.36
C CYS A 215 14.81 3.02 -6.62
N ASN A 216 14.49 2.43 -7.77
CA ASN A 216 15.21 2.66 -9.03
C ASN A 216 16.76 2.55 -8.89
N GLY A 217 17.23 1.57 -8.10
CA GLY A 217 18.65 1.35 -7.84
C GLY A 217 19.26 2.27 -6.78
N VAL A 218 18.49 3.16 -6.16
CA VAL A 218 18.96 4.09 -5.12
C VAL A 218 18.39 3.70 -3.76
N PRO A 219 19.22 3.60 -2.70
CA PRO A 219 18.71 3.41 -1.33
C PRO A 219 17.86 4.60 -0.88
N GLU A 220 16.65 4.33 -0.43
CA GLU A 220 15.76 5.30 0.18
C GLU A 220 15.33 4.84 1.56
N ARG A 221 15.19 5.79 2.50
CA ARG A 221 14.60 5.56 3.81
C ARG A 221 13.28 6.26 3.93
N ARG A 222 12.26 5.53 4.31
CA ARG A 222 10.93 6.06 4.60
C ARG A 222 10.35 5.36 5.83
N PRO A 223 9.49 6.03 6.60
CA PRO A 223 8.85 5.38 7.72
C PRO A 223 7.80 4.36 7.27
N THR A 224 7.67 3.30 8.03
CA THR A 224 6.48 2.48 8.11
C THR A 224 5.69 2.89 9.35
N ILE A 225 4.39 3.05 9.20
CA ILE A 225 3.46 3.37 10.27
C ILE A 225 2.88 2.06 10.79
N ILE A 226 3.09 1.77 12.08
CA ILE A 226 2.50 0.61 12.76
C ILE A 226 1.44 1.14 13.73
N ALA A 227 0.18 1.01 13.35
CA ALA A 227 -0.93 1.36 14.22
C ALA A 227 -1.46 0.09 14.90
N ARG A 228 -1.33 0.02 16.23
CA ARG A 228 -1.78 -1.12 17.05
C ARG A 228 -3.08 -0.76 17.76
N ARG A 229 -4.06 -1.63 17.72
CA ARG A 229 -5.33 -1.41 18.41
C ARG A 229 -5.12 -1.47 19.92
N ILE A 230 -5.61 -0.45 20.62
CA ILE A 230 -5.55 -0.32 22.09
C ILE A 230 -6.91 -0.38 22.75
N SER A 231 -8.00 -0.31 21.98
CA SER A 231 -9.37 -0.47 22.49
C SER A 231 -10.12 -1.56 21.72
N PRO A 232 -11.00 -2.32 22.35
CA PRO A 232 -11.83 -3.34 21.68
C PRO A 232 -12.62 -2.75 20.50
N LEU A 233 -12.90 -3.60 19.50
CA LEU A 233 -13.83 -3.29 18.41
C LEU A 233 -15.26 -3.19 18.94
#